data_027e03cd79e85be482898f0bd629c61c
#
_entry.id   027e03cd79e85be482898f0bd629c61c
#
_cell.length_a   1.000
_cell.length_b   1.000
_cell.length_c   1.000
_cell.angle_alpha   90.00
_cell.angle_beta   90.00
_cell.angle_gamma   90.00
#
_symmetry.space_group_name_H-M   'P 1'
#
loop_
_entity.id
_entity.type
_entity.pdbx_description
1 polymer ?
#
loop_
_entity_poly.entity_id
_entity_poly.type
_entity_poly.pdbx_seq_one_letter_code
_entity_poly.pdbx_strand_id
1 'polypeptide(L)'
;MISRVFYKEKEFENMEKVHVRLTFTEDVLGTANADKKVHSEFIASKAPDAPSREEEVAALGADEVEHKEMTVFPRMEDGETPMFWDYQIKGFFKDTCSALSRCKGQDYSKESCSIKAFKKIIDGCIFVFPRMIQIHMSGPMGNCQRPLRAATAMGERVALANSEAVPTGSWIEFTVECLEDNHAAAVREWLNYGRYKGLGQWRNSGKGRFTWEEIND
;
A
#
# COMPACT_ATOMS: atom_id res chain seq x y z
N MET A 1 23.00 33.88 29.02
CA MET A 1 23.60 32.53 29.00
C MET A 1 22.47 31.53 28.89
N ILE A 2 22.10 31.13 27.64
CA ILE A 2 20.99 30.21 27.38
C ILE A 2 21.57 28.79 27.40
N SER A 3 21.31 28.03 28.46
CA SER A 3 21.70 26.63 28.53
C SER A 3 20.89 25.84 27.52
N ARG A 4 21.52 25.38 26.44
CA ARG A 4 20.95 24.37 25.55
C ARG A 4 20.77 23.07 26.35
N VAL A 5 19.53 22.72 26.63
CA VAL A 5 19.19 21.40 27.14
C VAL A 5 19.38 20.44 25.96
N PHE A 6 20.49 19.73 25.92
CA PHE A 6 20.66 18.58 25.04
C PHE A 6 19.78 17.46 25.60
N TYR A 7 18.62 17.24 24.98
CA TYR A 7 17.88 16.00 25.18
C TYR A 7 18.80 14.86 24.74
N LYS A 8 18.98 13.88 25.64
CA LYS A 8 19.78 12.68 25.31
C LYS A 8 19.05 11.91 24.23
N GLU A 9 19.58 11.93 23.02
CA GLU A 9 19.13 11.10 21.88
C GLU A 9 19.20 9.59 22.17
N LYS A 10 19.88 9.18 23.23
CA LYS A 10 20.15 7.79 23.63
C LYS A 10 18.93 6.94 24.03
N GLU A 11 17.78 7.53 24.29
CA GLU A 11 16.60 6.78 24.75
C GLU A 11 15.83 6.08 23.62
N PHE A 12 16.01 6.52 22.36
CA PHE A 12 15.39 5.91 21.18
C PHE A 12 16.32 4.96 20.39
N GLU A 13 17.59 4.82 20.82
CA GLU A 13 18.56 3.92 20.18
C GLU A 13 18.27 2.42 20.41
N ASN A 14 17.43 2.08 21.41
CA ASN A 14 17.10 0.70 21.79
C ASN A 14 15.73 0.21 21.24
N MET A 15 15.17 0.87 20.23
CA MET A 15 13.95 0.39 19.59
C MET A 15 14.22 -0.88 18.80
N GLU A 16 13.30 -1.85 18.89
CA GLU A 16 13.40 -3.05 18.06
C GLU A 16 13.15 -2.68 16.59
N LYS A 17 14.08 -3.11 15.74
CA LYS A 17 14.05 -2.90 14.29
C LYS A 17 13.85 -4.24 13.60
N VAL A 18 12.94 -4.25 12.65
CA VAL A 18 12.69 -5.41 11.79
C VAL A 18 13.07 -5.01 10.36
N HIS A 19 14.19 -5.54 9.87
CA HIS A 19 14.66 -5.31 8.50
C HIS A 19 14.02 -6.33 7.59
N VAL A 20 13.21 -5.88 6.64
CA VAL A 20 12.32 -6.72 5.83
C VAL A 20 12.72 -6.67 4.38
N ARG A 21 12.95 -7.84 3.79
CA ARG A 21 12.84 -8.02 2.33
C ARG A 21 11.55 -8.75 2.04
N LEU A 22 10.73 -8.15 1.19
CA LEU A 22 9.45 -8.68 0.78
C LEU A 22 9.52 -9.01 -0.71
N THR A 23 9.23 -10.26 -1.10
CA THR A 23 9.24 -10.73 -2.49
C THR A 23 7.82 -11.06 -2.93
N PHE A 24 7.37 -10.45 -4.02
CA PHE A 24 6.02 -10.66 -4.55
C PHE A 24 5.91 -12.01 -5.24
N THR A 25 4.93 -12.79 -4.83
CA THR A 25 4.58 -14.11 -5.42
C THR A 25 3.50 -13.99 -6.49
N GLU A 26 2.86 -12.83 -6.58
CA GLU A 26 1.86 -12.46 -7.56
C GLU A 26 2.10 -11.03 -8.05
N ASP A 27 1.70 -10.72 -9.28
CA ASP A 27 1.82 -9.37 -9.79
C ASP A 27 1.18 -8.35 -8.85
N VAL A 28 1.82 -7.21 -8.71
CA VAL A 28 1.33 -6.09 -7.90
C VAL A 28 0.77 -5.01 -8.80
N LEU A 29 -0.39 -4.47 -8.46
CA LEU A 29 -1.05 -3.44 -9.24
C LEU A 29 -0.87 -2.06 -8.62
N GLY A 30 -0.60 -1.07 -9.49
CA GLY A 30 -0.47 0.33 -9.11
C GLY A 30 -1.74 0.89 -8.49
N THR A 31 -1.60 1.85 -7.57
CA THR A 31 -2.71 2.41 -6.77
C THR A 31 -2.95 3.90 -6.99
N ALA A 32 -2.00 4.62 -7.57
CA ALA A 32 -2.11 6.04 -7.85
C ALA A 32 -2.85 6.28 -9.17
N ASN A 33 -3.67 7.32 -9.27
CA ASN A 33 -4.25 7.71 -10.56
C ASN A 33 -3.16 8.29 -11.46
N ALA A 34 -3.13 7.91 -12.74
CA ALA A 34 -2.18 8.39 -13.73
C ALA A 34 -2.31 9.90 -13.99
N ASP A 35 -3.52 10.45 -13.92
CA ASP A 35 -3.76 11.87 -14.09
C ASP A 35 -3.63 12.62 -12.75
N LYS A 36 -2.58 13.45 -12.64
CA LYS A 36 -2.35 14.32 -11.46
C LYS A 36 -3.51 15.29 -11.20
N LYS A 37 -4.25 15.68 -12.22
CA LYS A 37 -5.43 16.55 -12.07
C LYS A 37 -6.60 15.77 -11.46
N VAL A 38 -6.84 14.54 -11.93
CA VAL A 38 -7.88 13.68 -11.36
C VAL A 38 -7.60 13.34 -9.90
N HIS A 39 -6.33 13.21 -9.50
CA HIS A 39 -5.98 13.01 -8.08
C HIS A 39 -6.30 14.25 -7.23
N SER A 40 -6.08 15.46 -7.75
CA SER A 40 -6.47 16.70 -7.09
C SER A 40 -7.98 16.99 -7.19
N GLU A 41 -8.62 16.60 -8.28
CA GLU A 41 -10.05 16.77 -8.52
C GLU A 41 -10.91 15.68 -7.87
N PHE A 42 -10.38 14.50 -7.61
CA PHE A 42 -11.06 13.50 -6.77
C PHE A 42 -11.29 14.01 -5.34
N ILE A 43 -10.41 14.87 -4.86
CA ILE A 43 -10.61 15.62 -3.61
C ILE A 43 -11.67 16.71 -3.78
N ALA A 44 -11.78 17.29 -4.98
CA ALA A 44 -12.77 18.32 -5.35
C ALA A 44 -14.08 17.74 -5.89
N SER A 45 -14.14 16.46 -6.31
CA SER A 45 -15.27 15.81 -7.01
C SER A 45 -16.50 15.53 -6.14
N LYS A 46 -16.55 16.07 -4.94
CA LYS A 46 -17.82 16.29 -4.23
C LYS A 46 -18.50 17.61 -4.62
N ALA A 47 -17.96 18.32 -5.61
CA ALA A 47 -18.55 19.55 -6.12
C ALA A 47 -19.69 19.20 -7.11
N PRO A 48 -20.87 19.88 -7.02
CA PRO A 48 -22.04 19.56 -7.85
C PRO A 48 -21.89 19.86 -9.35
N ASP A 49 -20.78 20.45 -9.78
CA ASP A 49 -20.55 20.93 -11.14
C ASP A 49 -19.51 20.13 -11.94
N ALA A 50 -19.14 18.93 -11.49
CA ALA A 50 -18.22 18.07 -12.25
C ALA A 50 -18.89 17.58 -13.55
N PRO A 51 -18.20 17.67 -14.72
CA PRO A 51 -18.74 17.17 -15.99
C PRO A 51 -19.06 15.67 -15.91
N SER A 52 -20.11 15.25 -16.60
CA SER A 52 -20.45 13.84 -16.66
C SER A 52 -19.39 13.08 -17.47
N ARG A 53 -19.25 11.76 -17.21
CA ARG A 53 -18.31 10.91 -17.94
C ARG A 53 -18.55 10.96 -19.46
N GLU A 54 -19.80 11.07 -19.87
CA GLU A 54 -20.18 11.14 -21.29
C GLU A 54 -19.70 12.45 -21.93
N GLU A 55 -19.75 13.57 -21.21
CA GLU A 55 -19.22 14.86 -21.67
C GLU A 55 -17.69 14.84 -21.72
N GLU A 56 -17.03 14.17 -20.79
CA GLU A 56 -15.56 14.01 -20.77
C GLU A 56 -15.08 13.10 -21.91
N VAL A 57 -15.76 11.99 -22.20
CA VAL A 57 -15.49 11.11 -23.34
C VAL A 57 -15.69 11.85 -24.67
N ALA A 58 -16.73 12.65 -24.78
CA ALA A 58 -17.00 13.45 -25.99
C ALA A 58 -15.96 14.55 -26.22
N ALA A 59 -15.37 15.09 -25.14
CA ALA A 59 -14.39 16.18 -25.23
C ALA A 59 -12.95 15.71 -25.51
N LEU A 60 -12.57 14.49 -25.09
CA LEU A 60 -11.16 14.04 -25.06
C LEU A 60 -10.88 12.81 -25.94
N GLY A 61 -11.89 12.14 -26.50
CA GLY A 61 -11.72 10.89 -27.22
C GLY A 61 -11.48 9.69 -26.29
N ALA A 62 -11.76 8.47 -26.80
CA ALA A 62 -11.76 7.24 -26.01
C ALA A 62 -10.38 6.87 -25.43
N ASP A 63 -9.31 7.10 -26.19
CA ASP A 63 -7.94 6.73 -25.80
C ASP A 63 -7.43 7.57 -24.62
N GLU A 64 -7.76 8.86 -24.58
CA GLU A 64 -7.35 9.74 -23.47
C GLU A 64 -8.13 9.44 -22.18
N VAL A 65 -9.38 8.99 -22.29
CA VAL A 65 -10.19 8.56 -21.14
C VAL A 65 -9.65 7.25 -20.57
N GLU A 66 -9.21 6.30 -21.39
CA GLU A 66 -8.55 5.07 -20.92
C GLU A 66 -7.27 5.38 -20.14
N HIS A 67 -6.45 6.31 -20.61
CA HIS A 67 -5.25 6.75 -19.89
C HIS A 67 -5.57 7.43 -18.56
N LYS A 68 -6.62 8.22 -18.48
CA LYS A 68 -7.04 8.89 -17.23
C LYS A 68 -7.58 7.92 -16.19
N GLU A 69 -8.17 6.81 -16.60
CA GLU A 69 -8.67 5.76 -15.70
C GLU A 69 -7.60 4.73 -15.29
N MET A 70 -6.37 4.86 -15.81
CA MET A 70 -5.27 3.98 -15.47
C MET A 70 -4.75 4.27 -14.06
N THR A 71 -4.49 3.20 -13.29
CA THR A 71 -3.77 3.32 -12.03
C THR A 71 -2.31 2.92 -12.21
N VAL A 72 -1.42 3.74 -11.65
CA VAL A 72 0.03 3.63 -11.80
C VAL A 72 0.72 3.50 -10.44
N PHE A 73 1.99 3.16 -10.46
CA PHE A 73 2.84 3.31 -9.28
C PHE A 73 3.35 4.74 -9.17
N PRO A 74 3.45 5.29 -7.96
CA PRO A 74 4.31 6.45 -7.72
C PRO A 74 5.73 6.12 -8.17
N ARG A 75 6.48 7.15 -8.57
CA ARG A 75 7.87 7.01 -9.03
C ARG A 75 8.82 7.63 -8.02
N MET A 76 10.03 7.09 -7.97
CA MET A 76 11.15 7.73 -7.27
C MET A 76 11.47 9.09 -7.90
N GLU A 77 12.43 9.82 -7.35
CA GLU A 77 12.86 11.14 -7.84
C GLU A 77 13.39 11.12 -9.29
N ASP A 78 13.83 9.95 -9.77
CA ASP A 78 14.26 9.73 -11.16
C ASP A 78 13.09 9.76 -12.17
N GLY A 79 11.85 9.73 -11.70
CA GLY A 79 10.64 9.71 -12.51
C GLY A 79 10.34 8.38 -13.21
N GLU A 80 11.20 7.36 -13.05
CA GLU A 80 11.12 6.08 -13.75
C GLU A 80 10.89 4.90 -12.81
N THR A 81 11.63 4.84 -11.72
CA THR A 81 11.61 3.72 -10.78
C THR A 81 10.32 3.67 -9.97
N PRO A 82 9.52 2.58 -10.06
CA PRO A 82 8.30 2.46 -9.28
C PRO A 82 8.59 2.29 -7.79
N MET A 83 7.67 2.79 -6.95
CA MET A 83 7.83 2.74 -5.50
C MET A 83 6.52 2.55 -4.76
N PHE A 84 6.65 2.21 -3.48
CA PHE A 84 5.60 2.35 -2.47
C PHE A 84 5.91 3.47 -1.49
N TRP A 85 4.87 4.08 -0.96
CA TRP A 85 4.99 4.94 0.19
C TRP A 85 4.96 4.13 1.50
N ASP A 86 5.67 4.59 2.53
CA ASP A 86 5.66 4.04 3.88
C ASP A 86 4.25 3.83 4.44
N TYR A 87 3.34 4.79 4.21
CA TYR A 87 1.96 4.70 4.68
C TYR A 87 1.15 3.58 4.01
N GLN A 88 1.55 3.09 2.82
CA GLN A 88 0.92 1.95 2.16
C GLN A 88 1.24 0.65 2.91
N ILE A 89 2.46 0.52 3.43
CA ILE A 89 2.85 -0.58 4.31
C ILE A 89 2.07 -0.50 5.63
N LYS A 90 1.99 0.70 6.25
CA LYS A 90 1.14 0.90 7.45
C LYS A 90 -0.33 0.58 7.18
N GLY A 91 -0.82 0.89 5.99
CA GLY A 91 -2.17 0.53 5.53
C GLY A 91 -2.39 -0.98 5.49
N PHE A 92 -1.40 -1.73 4.98
CA PHE A 92 -1.40 -3.19 5.01
C PHE A 92 -1.42 -3.73 6.45
N PHE A 93 -0.60 -3.21 7.34
CA PHE A 93 -0.59 -3.61 8.76
C PHE A 93 -1.94 -3.39 9.45
N LYS A 94 -2.58 -2.23 9.23
CA LYS A 94 -3.92 -1.94 9.77
C LYS A 94 -4.99 -2.91 9.28
N ASP A 95 -4.96 -3.22 8.00
CA ASP A 95 -5.92 -4.12 7.36
C ASP A 95 -5.73 -5.56 7.84
N THR A 96 -4.47 -5.99 7.96
CA THR A 96 -4.11 -7.32 8.46
C THR A 96 -4.46 -7.47 9.94
N CYS A 97 -4.09 -6.52 10.78
CA CYS A 97 -4.44 -6.53 12.20
C CYS A 97 -5.96 -6.58 12.39
N SER A 98 -6.72 -5.81 11.61
CA SER A 98 -8.18 -5.86 11.61
C SER A 98 -8.75 -7.22 11.23
N ALA A 99 -8.11 -7.93 10.30
CA ALA A 99 -8.53 -9.27 9.91
C ALA A 99 -8.20 -10.30 10.99
N LEU A 100 -6.95 -10.33 11.44
CA LEU A 100 -6.43 -11.31 12.39
C LEU A 100 -7.05 -11.17 13.79
N SER A 101 -7.34 -9.95 14.25
CA SER A 101 -8.00 -9.72 15.55
C SER A 101 -9.39 -10.37 15.68
N ARG A 102 -9.98 -10.82 14.57
CA ARG A 102 -11.24 -11.60 14.57
C ARG A 102 -11.01 -13.10 14.74
N CYS A 103 -9.77 -13.59 14.58
CA CYS A 103 -9.40 -14.99 14.65
C CYS A 103 -8.92 -15.34 16.07
N LYS A 104 -9.80 -15.19 17.07
CA LYS A 104 -9.45 -15.37 18.48
C LYS A 104 -9.02 -16.80 18.79
N GLY A 105 -8.03 -16.94 19.69
CA GLY A 105 -7.57 -18.22 20.21
C GLY A 105 -6.67 -18.99 19.24
N GLN A 106 -6.14 -18.35 18.23
CA GLN A 106 -5.18 -18.94 17.28
C GLN A 106 -3.78 -18.36 17.52
N ASP A 107 -2.76 -19.20 17.45
CA ASP A 107 -1.36 -18.77 17.65
C ASP A 107 -0.91 -17.75 16.58
N TYR A 108 -1.40 -17.88 15.34
CA TYR A 108 -1.07 -16.99 14.24
C TYR A 108 -1.76 -15.61 14.29
N SER A 109 -2.56 -15.33 15.30
CA SER A 109 -3.28 -14.06 15.51
C SER A 109 -3.17 -13.54 16.93
N LYS A 110 -2.27 -14.11 17.72
CA LYS A 110 -2.10 -13.83 19.13
C LYS A 110 -1.79 -12.35 19.38
N GLU A 111 -0.84 -11.81 18.64
CA GLU A 111 -0.40 -10.43 18.80
C GLU A 111 -1.48 -9.45 18.35
N SER A 112 -2.11 -9.68 17.20
CA SER A 112 -3.23 -8.87 16.72
C SER A 112 -4.43 -8.84 17.67
N CYS A 113 -4.72 -9.96 18.34
CA CYS A 113 -5.80 -10.05 19.33
C CYS A 113 -5.49 -9.30 20.64
N SER A 114 -4.20 -9.11 20.96
CA SER A 114 -3.76 -8.41 22.18
C SER A 114 -3.80 -6.88 22.03
N ILE A 115 -3.61 -6.36 20.81
CA ILE A 115 -3.50 -4.93 20.54
C ILE A 115 -4.87 -4.27 20.55
N LYS A 116 -5.10 -3.41 21.54
CA LYS A 116 -6.28 -2.53 21.58
C LYS A 116 -6.02 -1.25 20.80
N ALA A 117 -7.07 -0.71 20.15
CA ALA A 117 -6.99 0.51 19.37
C ALA A 117 -5.84 0.49 18.31
N PHE A 118 -5.65 -0.65 17.65
CA PHE A 118 -4.54 -0.95 16.75
C PHE A 118 -4.24 0.16 15.72
N LYS A 119 -5.26 0.88 15.22
CA LYS A 119 -5.04 1.99 14.27
C LYS A 119 -4.17 3.10 14.89
N LYS A 120 -4.42 3.45 16.16
CA LYS A 120 -3.64 4.47 16.87
C LYS A 120 -2.22 3.98 17.17
N ILE A 121 -2.08 2.70 17.54
CA ILE A 121 -0.77 2.08 17.79
C ILE A 121 0.06 2.04 16.51
N ILE A 122 -0.50 1.56 15.40
CA ILE A 122 0.22 1.49 14.12
C ILE A 122 0.62 2.89 13.63
N ASP A 123 -0.24 3.90 13.82
CA ASP A 123 0.09 5.26 13.40
C ASP A 123 1.14 5.93 14.29
N GLY A 124 1.09 5.71 15.60
CA GLY A 124 1.89 6.44 16.56
C GLY A 124 3.11 5.71 17.14
N CYS A 125 3.17 4.36 17.02
CA CYS A 125 4.21 3.55 17.67
C CYS A 125 4.97 2.64 16.71
N ILE A 126 4.60 2.60 15.44
CA ILE A 126 5.25 1.77 14.40
C ILE A 126 5.62 2.67 13.22
N PHE A 127 6.89 2.69 12.87
CA PHE A 127 7.43 3.55 11.83
C PHE A 127 8.07 2.71 10.74
N VAL A 128 7.87 3.11 9.47
CA VAL A 128 8.40 2.41 8.30
C VAL A 128 9.37 3.34 7.58
N PHE A 129 10.55 2.83 7.27
CA PHE A 129 11.62 3.53 6.56
C PHE A 129 12.16 2.71 5.41
N PRO A 130 12.62 3.36 4.32
CA PRO A 130 12.50 4.78 4.04
C PRO A 130 11.06 5.18 3.70
N ARG A 131 10.76 6.49 3.65
CA ARG A 131 9.45 7.01 3.24
C ARG A 131 9.08 6.59 1.82
N MET A 132 10.05 6.60 0.90
CA MET A 132 9.94 6.15 -0.48
C MET A 132 10.62 4.79 -0.60
N ILE A 133 9.85 3.73 -0.76
CA ILE A 133 10.32 2.35 -0.80
C ILE A 133 10.41 1.92 -2.26
N GLN A 134 11.61 1.80 -2.78
CA GLN A 134 11.88 1.39 -4.15
C GLN A 134 11.37 -0.03 -4.42
N ILE A 135 10.77 -0.24 -5.59
CA ILE A 135 10.45 -1.57 -6.10
C ILE A 135 11.57 -2.03 -7.03
N HIS A 136 12.22 -3.11 -6.67
CA HIS A 136 13.21 -3.78 -7.51
C HIS A 136 12.51 -4.74 -8.45
N MET A 137 12.48 -4.36 -9.71
CA MET A 137 11.74 -5.08 -10.74
C MET A 137 12.44 -6.37 -11.17
N SER A 138 11.72 -7.48 -11.25
CA SER A 138 12.21 -8.77 -11.79
C SER A 138 12.16 -8.83 -13.32
N GLY A 139 11.42 -7.92 -13.95
CA GLY A 139 11.20 -7.84 -15.40
C GLY A 139 10.52 -6.53 -15.77
N PRO A 140 10.12 -6.36 -17.04
CA PRO A 140 9.46 -5.12 -17.50
C PRO A 140 8.10 -4.91 -16.83
N MET A 141 7.71 -3.65 -16.67
CA MET A 141 6.38 -3.26 -16.22
C MET A 141 5.32 -3.79 -17.18
N GLY A 142 4.33 -4.47 -16.64
CA GLY A 142 3.17 -4.94 -17.39
C GLY A 142 1.96 -4.02 -17.25
N ASN A 143 0.87 -4.41 -17.90
CA ASN A 143 -0.44 -3.79 -17.75
C ASN A 143 -1.48 -4.88 -17.44
N CYS A 144 -2.31 -4.64 -16.44
CA CYS A 144 -3.41 -5.51 -16.07
C CYS A 144 -4.74 -4.82 -16.36
N GLN A 145 -5.44 -5.33 -17.37
CA GLN A 145 -6.78 -4.87 -17.72
C GLN A 145 -7.84 -5.82 -17.15
N ARG A 146 -8.87 -5.27 -16.53
CA ARG A 146 -9.95 -6.06 -15.95
C ARG A 146 -11.32 -5.41 -16.11
N PRO A 147 -12.37 -6.18 -16.40
CA PRO A 147 -13.74 -5.66 -16.41
C PRO A 147 -14.21 -5.45 -14.96
N LEU A 148 -14.68 -4.25 -14.66
CA LEU A 148 -15.44 -3.94 -13.45
C LEU A 148 -16.93 -3.90 -13.80
N ARG A 149 -17.71 -4.71 -13.10
CA ARG A 149 -19.18 -4.75 -13.27
C ARG A 149 -19.83 -4.02 -12.11
N ALA A 150 -20.70 -3.08 -12.43
CA ALA A 150 -21.52 -2.38 -11.47
C ALA A 150 -22.99 -2.53 -11.85
N ALA A 151 -23.81 -3.03 -10.93
CA ALA A 151 -25.25 -2.99 -11.05
C ALA A 151 -25.72 -1.55 -10.81
N THR A 152 -26.41 -0.97 -11.78
CA THR A 152 -27.02 0.35 -11.66
C THR A 152 -28.53 0.25 -11.84
N ALA A 153 -29.25 1.29 -11.43
CA ALA A 153 -30.72 1.36 -11.62
C ALA A 153 -31.16 1.25 -13.10
N MET A 154 -30.22 1.52 -14.04
CA MET A 154 -30.45 1.43 -15.50
C MET A 154 -29.89 0.14 -16.12
N GLY A 155 -29.50 -0.85 -15.31
CA GLY A 155 -28.91 -2.10 -15.77
C GLY A 155 -27.44 -2.27 -15.36
N GLU A 156 -26.82 -3.37 -15.81
CA GLU A 156 -25.42 -3.67 -15.54
C GLU A 156 -24.52 -2.80 -16.45
N ARG A 157 -23.58 -2.08 -15.85
CA ARG A 157 -22.54 -1.36 -16.58
C ARG A 157 -21.20 -2.07 -16.39
N VAL A 158 -20.45 -2.19 -17.48
CA VAL A 158 -19.10 -2.73 -17.48
C VAL A 158 -18.12 -1.59 -17.81
N ALA A 159 -17.16 -1.35 -16.92
CA ALA A 159 -16.04 -0.45 -17.16
C ALA A 159 -14.75 -1.27 -17.17
N LEU A 160 -13.79 -0.90 -18.03
CA LEU A 160 -12.47 -1.49 -18.03
C LEU A 160 -11.56 -0.70 -17.09
N ALA A 161 -10.99 -1.38 -16.10
CA ALA A 161 -9.97 -0.80 -15.24
C ALA A 161 -8.60 -1.26 -15.72
N ASN A 162 -7.72 -0.31 -15.96
CA ASN A 162 -6.33 -0.53 -16.34
C ASN A 162 -5.41 -0.22 -15.16
N SER A 163 -4.40 -1.04 -14.95
CA SER A 163 -3.40 -0.83 -13.89
C SER A 163 -2.03 -1.22 -14.38
N GLU A 164 -1.02 -0.41 -14.08
CA GLU A 164 0.36 -0.89 -14.15
C GLU A 164 0.51 -2.12 -13.28
N ALA A 165 1.28 -3.09 -13.76
CA ALA A 165 1.54 -4.34 -13.07
C ALA A 165 3.05 -4.57 -12.92
N VAL A 166 3.51 -4.59 -11.68
CA VAL A 166 4.85 -5.04 -11.32
C VAL A 166 4.86 -6.56 -11.34
N PRO A 167 5.77 -7.22 -12.09
CA PRO A 167 5.76 -8.67 -12.26
C PRO A 167 6.15 -9.41 -10.98
N THR A 168 5.64 -10.64 -10.87
CA THR A 168 6.03 -11.62 -9.85
C THR A 168 7.56 -11.79 -9.76
N GLY A 169 8.09 -11.97 -8.55
CA GLY A 169 9.53 -12.05 -8.28
C GLY A 169 10.19 -10.68 -8.05
N SER A 170 9.49 -9.58 -8.28
CA SER A 170 9.93 -8.25 -7.85
C SER A 170 9.91 -8.16 -6.32
N TRP A 171 10.75 -7.29 -5.76
CA TRP A 171 10.91 -7.21 -4.32
C TRP A 171 11.08 -5.77 -3.82
N ILE A 172 10.85 -5.57 -2.54
CA ILE A 172 11.07 -4.31 -1.82
C ILE A 172 11.82 -4.57 -0.53
N GLU A 173 12.56 -3.59 -0.06
CA GLU A 173 13.19 -3.58 1.26
C GLU A 173 12.78 -2.36 2.06
N PHE A 174 12.53 -2.59 3.34
CA PHE A 174 12.21 -1.52 4.28
C PHE A 174 12.51 -1.97 5.71
N THR A 175 12.66 -0.99 6.59
CA THR A 175 12.83 -1.20 8.02
C THR A 175 11.58 -0.76 8.75
N VAL A 176 11.15 -1.57 9.71
CA VAL A 176 10.09 -1.22 10.65
C VAL A 176 10.70 -1.00 12.02
N GLU A 177 10.57 0.21 12.56
CA GLU A 177 10.97 0.56 13.92
C GLU A 177 9.75 0.56 14.84
N CYS A 178 9.85 -0.15 15.96
CA CYS A 178 8.78 -0.34 16.92
C CYS A 178 9.17 0.26 18.26
N LEU A 179 8.27 1.08 18.87
CA LEU A 179 8.52 1.66 20.19
C LEU A 179 8.46 0.65 21.32
N GLU A 180 7.81 -0.50 21.10
CA GLU A 180 7.69 -1.59 22.08
C GLU A 180 7.96 -2.94 21.39
N ASP A 181 8.62 -3.85 22.08
CA ASP A 181 9.05 -5.16 21.53
C ASP A 181 7.86 -6.04 21.10
N ASN A 182 6.73 -5.95 21.78
CA ASN A 182 5.52 -6.67 21.41
C ASN A 182 4.95 -6.20 20.07
N HIS A 183 5.21 -4.96 19.66
CA HIS A 183 4.81 -4.44 18.35
C HIS A 183 5.62 -5.07 17.21
N ALA A 184 6.90 -5.38 17.43
CA ALA A 184 7.72 -6.09 16.45
C ALA A 184 7.23 -7.53 16.23
N ALA A 185 6.81 -8.22 17.30
CA ALA A 185 6.17 -9.53 17.18
C ALA A 185 4.87 -9.45 16.32
N ALA A 186 4.07 -8.41 16.53
CA ALA A 186 2.86 -8.18 15.75
C ALA A 186 3.17 -7.86 14.28
N VAL A 187 4.23 -7.09 13.99
CA VAL A 187 4.69 -6.82 12.62
C VAL A 187 5.05 -8.12 11.90
N ARG A 188 5.79 -9.02 12.55
CA ARG A 188 6.14 -10.34 11.99
C ARG A 188 4.88 -11.19 11.72
N GLU A 189 3.90 -11.14 12.63
CA GLU A 189 2.59 -11.81 12.44
C GLU A 189 1.86 -11.25 11.21
N TRP A 190 1.84 -9.91 11.03
CA TRP A 190 1.18 -9.28 9.89
C TRP A 190 1.90 -9.58 8.56
N LEU A 191 3.21 -9.58 8.54
CA LEU A 191 3.99 -9.93 7.35
C LEU A 191 3.73 -11.38 6.92
N ASN A 192 3.57 -12.32 7.85
CA ASN A 192 3.19 -13.70 7.55
C ASN A 192 1.82 -13.80 6.85
N TYR A 193 0.92 -12.84 7.08
CA TYR A 193 -0.38 -12.80 6.43
C TYR A 193 -0.29 -12.36 4.95
N GLY A 194 0.83 -11.82 4.52
CA GLY A 194 1.07 -11.36 3.15
C GLY A 194 0.87 -12.43 2.07
N ARG A 195 1.04 -13.70 2.41
CA ARG A 195 0.76 -14.84 1.53
C ARG A 195 -0.72 -15.00 1.18
N TYR A 196 -1.61 -14.41 1.96
CA TYR A 196 -3.06 -14.48 1.74
C TYR A 196 -3.62 -13.17 1.20
N LYS A 197 -3.08 -12.05 1.66
CA LYS A 197 -3.54 -10.72 1.28
C LYS A 197 -2.33 -9.80 1.05
N GLY A 198 -2.17 -9.38 -0.19
CA GLY A 198 -0.98 -8.64 -0.62
C GLY A 198 -1.07 -7.13 -0.48
N LEU A 199 -0.16 -6.44 -1.14
CA LEU A 199 -0.09 -4.99 -1.33
C LEU A 199 -0.73 -4.58 -2.67
N GLY A 200 -0.95 -3.28 -2.85
CA GLY A 200 -1.48 -2.74 -4.09
C GLY A 200 -3.00 -2.87 -4.22
N GLN A 201 -3.47 -2.96 -5.46
CA GLN A 201 -4.89 -3.11 -5.77
C GLN A 201 -5.29 -4.56 -6.04
N TRP A 202 -6.60 -4.80 -6.09
CA TRP A 202 -7.23 -6.08 -6.42
C TRP A 202 -6.75 -7.27 -5.58
N ARG A 203 -6.46 -7.01 -4.33
CA ARG A 203 -5.97 -7.98 -3.34
C ARG A 203 -6.92 -9.16 -3.09
N ASN A 204 -8.24 -8.93 -3.23
CA ASN A 204 -9.23 -9.99 -3.06
C ASN A 204 -9.17 -11.07 -4.16
N SER A 205 -8.58 -10.76 -5.33
CA SER A 205 -8.31 -11.73 -6.38
C SER A 205 -6.90 -12.31 -6.33
N GLY A 206 -6.16 -12.06 -5.24
CA GLY A 206 -4.84 -12.60 -4.99
C GLY A 206 -3.67 -11.74 -5.48
N LYS A 207 -3.92 -10.61 -6.12
CA LYS A 207 -2.85 -9.72 -6.58
C LYS A 207 -2.04 -9.13 -5.42
N GLY A 208 -0.74 -8.94 -5.64
CA GLY A 208 0.20 -8.37 -4.68
C GLY A 208 0.55 -9.25 -3.49
N ARG A 209 0.23 -10.55 -3.51
CA ARG A 209 0.67 -11.50 -2.48
C ARG A 209 2.18 -11.60 -2.45
N PHE A 210 2.74 -11.89 -1.28
CA PHE A 210 4.16 -11.94 -1.08
C PHE A 210 4.60 -12.95 -0.02
N THR A 211 5.88 -13.30 -0.08
CA THR A 211 6.65 -13.87 1.01
C THR A 211 7.61 -12.83 1.55
N TRP A 212 8.15 -13.05 2.73
CA TRP A 212 9.11 -12.12 3.34
C TRP A 212 10.19 -12.86 4.11
N GLU A 213 11.29 -12.19 4.30
CA GLU A 213 12.40 -12.62 5.14
C GLU A 213 12.92 -11.42 5.94
N GLU A 214 13.41 -11.71 7.14
CA GLU A 214 14.13 -10.73 7.95
C GLU A 214 15.58 -10.77 7.55
N ILE A 215 16.11 -9.63 7.07
CA ILE A 215 17.51 -9.51 6.67
C ILE A 215 18.32 -8.99 7.86
N ASN A 216 19.41 -9.69 8.17
CA ASN A 216 20.38 -9.24 9.16
C ASN A 216 21.36 -8.28 8.49
N ASP A 217 21.67 -7.17 9.15
CA ASP A 217 22.71 -6.22 8.75
C ASP A 217 24.11 -6.85 8.76
#